data_136e495207a8b8350198e4b93c06b33e
#
_entry.id   136e495207a8b8350198e4b93c06b33e
#
_cell.length_a   1.000
_cell.length_b   1.000
_cell.length_c   1.000
_cell.angle_alpha   90.00
_cell.angle_beta   90.00
_cell.angle_gamma   90.00
#
_symmetry.space_group_name_H-M   'P 1'
#
loop_
_entity.id
_entity.type
_entity.pdbx_description
1 polymer ?
#
loop_
_entity_poly.entity_id
_entity_poly.type
_entity_poly.pdbx_seq_one_letter_code
_entity_poly.pdbx_strand_id
1 'polypeptide(L)'
;MRQPSDHRPDGRIDMANSKVKAVQQLPSERQRDPERTRAEILKVATAEFARVGYSGARVDNITALTRTTKRMIYYYFGGKEQLYVAVLEQAYGDIRAIEQELDLKHLSPVEAMRTLAELTFDYHDKHPEFIRLVADENVHNAEHVRDSEQLGGLNSPILGLIQNILNRGYRDGVFHRRVKAIEVHTLMSALCFYRVSNQATVKAIFGYDMSSPTTRRRQRLFIAEMIPSWLQDPHPGRATK
;
A
#
# COMPACT_ATOMS: atom_id res chain seq x y z
N MET A 1 -1.45 18.84 102.74
CA MET A 1 -0.88 20.17 103.03
C MET A 1 -0.43 20.78 101.69
N ARG A 2 -1.07 21.88 101.27
CA ARG A 2 -0.72 22.84 100.17
C ARG A 2 -0.68 22.41 98.71
N GLN A 3 -1.72 22.81 97.99
CA GLN A 3 -1.60 23.37 96.69
C GLN A 3 -0.67 24.61 96.65
N PRO A 4 -0.17 25.15 95.55
CA PRO A 4 -0.89 25.68 94.42
C PRO A 4 -0.04 25.47 93.14
N SER A 5 -0.36 25.90 91.94
CA SER A 5 -1.10 26.87 91.18
C SER A 5 -0.79 26.69 89.70
N ASP A 6 -1.76 26.59 88.97
CA ASP A 6 -2.16 27.28 87.74
C ASP A 6 -1.12 28.20 87.09
N HIS A 7 -0.76 27.94 85.85
CA HIS A 7 -0.45 28.95 84.89
C HIS A 7 -0.51 28.32 83.46
N ARG A 8 -1.57 28.64 82.72
CA ARG A 8 -1.58 28.59 81.26
C ARG A 8 -0.97 29.86 80.72
N PRO A 9 -0.32 29.83 79.58
CA PRO A 9 -0.48 30.91 78.62
C PRO A 9 -1.00 30.42 77.26
N ASP A 10 -1.93 31.19 76.79
CA ASP A 10 -2.40 31.31 75.40
C ASP A 10 -1.25 31.27 74.41
N GLY A 11 -1.42 30.42 73.45
CA GLY A 11 -0.58 30.43 72.20
C GLY A 11 -1.46 30.30 71.02
N ARG A 12 -1.94 31.45 70.50
CA ARG A 12 -2.56 31.56 69.17
C ARG A 12 -1.61 30.99 68.16
N ILE A 13 -2.03 29.94 67.47
CA ILE A 13 -1.36 29.46 66.27
C ILE A 13 -1.95 30.18 65.07
N ASP A 14 -1.13 31.06 64.53
CA ASP A 14 -1.35 31.80 63.29
C ASP A 14 -1.52 30.82 62.14
N MET A 15 -2.70 30.77 61.57
CA MET A 15 -2.98 30.03 60.30
C MET A 15 -2.51 30.90 59.13
N ALA A 16 -1.21 30.90 58.90
CA ALA A 16 -0.63 31.48 57.71
C ALA A 16 -0.76 30.47 56.53
N ASN A 17 -1.77 30.69 55.82
CA ASN A 17 -1.90 30.67 54.35
C ASN A 17 -0.71 30.06 53.59
N SER A 18 -0.66 28.76 53.41
CA SER A 18 0.15 28.11 52.38
C SER A 18 -0.73 27.69 51.21
N LYS A 19 -1.05 28.70 50.36
CA LYS A 19 -1.51 28.42 49.00
C LYS A 19 -0.34 27.85 48.21
N VAL A 20 -0.19 26.54 48.25
CA VAL A 20 0.59 25.78 47.26
C VAL A 20 -0.14 25.93 45.94
N LYS A 21 0.35 26.81 45.08
CA LYS A 21 -0.04 26.86 43.69
C LYS A 21 0.25 25.48 43.09
N ALA A 22 -0.80 24.71 42.85
CA ALA A 22 -0.74 23.58 41.94
C ALA A 22 -0.32 24.14 40.55
N VAL A 23 0.94 23.98 40.24
CA VAL A 23 1.43 24.15 38.88
C VAL A 23 0.73 23.05 38.09
N GLN A 24 -0.34 23.42 37.36
CA GLN A 24 -0.89 22.58 36.32
C GLN A 24 0.24 22.36 35.33
N GLN A 25 0.86 21.19 35.38
CA GLN A 25 1.69 20.68 34.34
C GLN A 25 0.80 20.56 33.10
N LEU A 26 0.97 21.47 32.16
CA LEU A 26 0.51 21.31 30.79
C LEU A 26 0.93 19.92 30.32
N PRO A 27 0.05 19.16 29.62
CA PRO A 27 0.42 17.84 29.15
C PRO A 27 1.69 17.99 28.34
N SER A 28 2.76 17.32 28.76
CA SER A 28 4.00 17.19 28.00
C SER A 28 3.65 16.95 26.56
N GLU A 29 4.23 17.73 25.64
CA GLU A 29 4.20 17.45 24.21
C GLU A 29 4.42 15.95 24.05
N ARG A 30 3.37 15.24 23.58
CA ARG A 30 3.45 13.82 23.29
C ARG A 30 4.67 13.67 22.37
N GLN A 31 5.70 13.03 22.88
CA GLN A 31 6.87 12.64 22.12
C GLN A 31 6.33 11.98 20.87
N ARG A 32 6.42 12.67 19.73
CA ARG A 32 5.86 12.20 18.45
C ARG A 32 6.61 10.93 18.13
N ASP A 33 5.90 9.83 18.06
CA ASP A 33 6.42 8.56 17.62
C ASP A 33 6.99 8.74 16.18
N PRO A 34 8.30 8.58 15.97
CA PRO A 34 8.93 8.80 14.67
C PRO A 34 8.32 7.93 13.58
N GLU A 35 7.99 6.68 13.90
CA GLU A 35 7.37 5.73 12.96
C GLU A 35 5.97 6.20 12.55
N ARG A 36 5.18 6.66 13.49
CA ARG A 36 3.86 7.21 13.22
C ARG A 36 3.92 8.45 12.34
N THR A 37 4.89 9.34 12.61
CA THR A 37 5.09 10.55 11.80
C THR A 37 5.51 10.19 10.38
N ARG A 38 6.43 9.23 10.22
CA ARG A 38 6.88 8.72 8.91
C ARG A 38 5.71 8.12 8.13
N ALA A 39 4.89 7.29 8.78
CA ALA A 39 3.71 6.67 8.14
C ALA A 39 2.65 7.71 7.73
N GLU A 40 2.41 8.76 8.55
CA GLU A 40 1.50 9.86 8.21
C GLU A 40 1.99 10.63 6.97
N ILE A 41 3.28 10.93 6.90
CA ILE A 41 3.89 11.59 5.74
C ILE A 41 3.72 10.73 4.49
N LEU A 42 4.06 9.44 4.55
CA LEU A 42 3.93 8.51 3.42
C LEU A 42 2.48 8.44 2.92
N LYS A 43 1.51 8.30 3.82
CA LYS A 43 0.10 8.25 3.44
C LYS A 43 -0.36 9.49 2.68
N VAL A 44 0.00 10.67 3.15
CA VAL A 44 -0.37 11.94 2.50
C VAL A 44 0.40 12.12 1.18
N ALA A 45 1.69 11.76 1.18
CA ALA A 45 2.51 11.80 -0.03
C ALA A 45 1.99 10.86 -1.13
N THR A 46 1.57 9.64 -0.78
CA THR A 46 0.92 8.71 -1.70
C THR A 46 -0.29 9.34 -2.39
N ALA A 47 -1.18 9.96 -1.61
CA ALA A 47 -2.36 10.62 -2.15
C ALA A 47 -2.01 11.80 -3.07
N GLU A 48 -1.03 12.63 -2.69
CA GLU A 48 -0.61 13.79 -3.49
C GLU A 48 0.08 13.35 -4.78
N PHE A 49 1.04 12.42 -4.72
CA PHE A 49 1.70 11.90 -5.91
C PHE A 49 0.73 11.17 -6.85
N ALA A 50 -0.17 10.36 -6.33
CA ALA A 50 -1.19 9.70 -7.13
C ALA A 50 -2.17 10.69 -7.79
N ARG A 51 -2.37 11.87 -7.21
CA ARG A 51 -3.30 12.89 -7.71
C ARG A 51 -2.71 13.71 -8.85
N VAL A 52 -1.45 14.13 -8.76
CA VAL A 52 -0.83 15.12 -9.67
C VAL A 52 0.48 14.67 -10.31
N GLY A 53 0.88 13.42 -10.08
CA GLY A 53 2.15 12.86 -10.53
C GLY A 53 3.37 13.40 -9.76
N TYR A 54 4.53 12.82 -10.03
CA TYR A 54 5.78 13.28 -9.44
C TYR A 54 6.06 14.75 -9.75
N SER A 55 5.98 15.14 -11.03
CA SER A 55 6.31 16.49 -11.47
C SER A 55 5.40 17.57 -10.87
N GLY A 56 4.09 17.29 -10.75
CA GLY A 56 3.10 18.22 -10.21
C GLY A 56 3.07 18.34 -8.70
N ALA A 57 3.55 17.33 -7.97
CA ALA A 57 3.52 17.32 -6.52
C ALA A 57 4.52 18.31 -5.89
N ARG A 58 4.09 18.95 -4.81
CA ARG A 58 4.91 19.90 -4.05
C ARG A 58 5.00 19.47 -2.59
N VAL A 59 6.22 19.50 -2.04
CA VAL A 59 6.48 19.18 -0.62
C VAL A 59 5.65 20.10 0.30
N ASP A 60 5.41 21.34 -0.11
CA ASP A 60 4.60 22.30 0.64
C ASP A 60 3.14 21.84 0.79
N ASN A 61 2.56 21.23 -0.26
CA ASN A 61 1.21 20.68 -0.19
C ASN A 61 1.15 19.49 0.78
N ILE A 62 2.16 18.61 0.75
CA ILE A 62 2.25 17.48 1.66
C ILE A 62 2.36 17.95 3.11
N THR A 63 3.19 18.96 3.37
CA THR A 63 3.34 19.53 4.73
C THR A 63 2.06 20.22 5.22
N ALA A 64 1.32 20.87 4.34
CA ALA A 64 0.05 21.54 4.70
C ALA A 64 -1.03 20.52 5.13
N LEU A 65 -0.98 19.29 4.61
CA LEU A 65 -1.94 18.21 4.92
C LEU A 65 -1.47 17.28 6.05
N THR A 66 -0.23 17.42 6.50
CA THR A 66 0.34 16.68 7.63
C THR A 66 0.62 17.63 8.80
N ARG A 67 0.75 17.08 10.00
CA ARG A 67 1.19 17.88 11.18
C ARG A 67 2.73 17.96 11.25
N THR A 68 3.38 18.09 10.08
CA THR A 68 4.84 18.08 9.97
C THR A 68 5.36 19.35 9.31
N THR A 69 6.67 19.51 9.27
CA THR A 69 7.34 20.63 8.60
C THR A 69 8.16 20.10 7.42
N LYS A 70 8.47 20.99 6.49
CA LYS A 70 9.37 20.70 5.37
C LYS A 70 10.70 20.09 5.85
N ARG A 71 11.27 20.64 6.94
CA ARG A 71 12.49 20.12 7.57
C ARG A 71 12.34 18.64 7.98
N MET A 72 11.19 18.24 8.50
CA MET A 72 10.94 16.84 8.89
C MET A 72 10.85 15.91 7.70
N ILE A 73 10.28 16.34 6.57
CA ILE A 73 10.28 15.55 5.34
C ILE A 73 11.72 15.30 4.85
N TYR A 74 12.55 16.34 4.85
CA TYR A 74 13.98 16.18 4.51
C TYR A 74 14.71 15.29 5.51
N TYR A 75 14.40 15.38 6.78
CA TYR A 75 15.01 14.54 7.83
C TYR A 75 14.67 13.05 7.65
N TYR A 76 13.40 12.72 7.38
CA TYR A 76 12.96 11.32 7.26
C TYR A 76 13.26 10.69 5.91
N PHE A 77 13.27 11.46 4.85
CA PHE A 77 13.31 10.94 3.48
C PHE A 77 14.45 11.51 2.62
N GLY A 78 15.09 12.59 3.02
CA GLY A 78 16.15 13.22 2.23
C GLY A 78 15.65 14.26 1.21
N GLY A 79 14.40 14.16 0.74
CA GLY A 79 13.83 15.09 -0.22
C GLY A 79 12.58 14.57 -0.92
N LYS A 80 12.14 15.27 -1.95
CA LYS A 80 10.94 14.90 -2.72
C LYS A 80 11.11 13.59 -3.47
N GLU A 81 12.27 13.40 -4.09
CA GLU A 81 12.60 12.21 -4.88
C GLU A 81 12.63 10.95 -4.01
N GLN A 82 13.38 11.00 -2.92
CA GLN A 82 13.48 9.87 -1.99
C GLN A 82 12.14 9.59 -1.28
N LEU A 83 11.33 10.63 -1.03
CA LEU A 83 9.95 10.45 -0.56
C LEU A 83 9.08 9.75 -1.60
N TYR A 84 9.24 10.08 -2.87
CA TYR A 84 8.50 9.43 -3.96
C TYR A 84 8.93 7.97 -4.13
N VAL A 85 10.24 7.68 -4.10
CA VAL A 85 10.76 6.30 -4.09
C VAL A 85 10.19 5.51 -2.92
N ALA A 86 10.19 6.08 -1.70
CA ALA A 86 9.61 5.42 -0.53
C ALA A 86 8.11 5.16 -0.66
N VAL A 87 7.36 6.03 -1.35
CA VAL A 87 5.94 5.81 -1.69
C VAL A 87 5.79 4.65 -2.66
N LEU A 88 6.63 4.57 -3.70
CA LEU A 88 6.61 3.45 -4.64
C LEU A 88 6.97 2.13 -3.94
N GLU A 89 8.03 2.12 -3.12
CA GLU A 89 8.46 0.95 -2.35
C GLU A 89 7.34 0.43 -1.44
N GLN A 90 6.63 1.33 -0.76
CA GLN A 90 5.48 0.94 0.06
C GLN A 90 4.35 0.39 -0.80
N ALA A 91 3.97 1.09 -1.87
CA ALA A 91 2.86 0.69 -2.73
C ALA A 91 3.06 -0.69 -3.39
N TYR A 92 4.29 -0.98 -3.84
CA TYR A 92 4.65 -2.32 -4.33
C TYR A 92 4.78 -3.34 -3.18
N GLY A 93 5.30 -2.93 -2.03
CA GLY A 93 5.42 -3.78 -0.85
C GLY A 93 4.06 -4.26 -0.34
N ASP A 94 3.05 -3.40 -0.32
CA ASP A 94 1.71 -3.70 0.18
C ASP A 94 1.05 -4.83 -0.64
N ILE A 95 1.11 -4.79 -1.97
CA ILE A 95 0.58 -5.89 -2.79
C ILE A 95 1.39 -7.17 -2.60
N ARG A 96 2.72 -7.08 -2.50
CA ARG A 96 3.59 -8.25 -2.32
C ARG A 96 3.36 -8.93 -0.96
N ALA A 97 3.11 -8.16 0.09
CA ALA A 97 2.76 -8.71 1.40
C ALA A 97 1.47 -9.55 1.33
N ILE A 98 0.43 -9.03 0.69
CA ILE A 98 -0.85 -9.76 0.52
C ILE A 98 -0.66 -11.02 -0.33
N GLU A 99 0.14 -10.97 -1.40
CA GLU A 99 0.43 -12.14 -2.24
C GLU A 99 1.22 -13.22 -1.50
N GLN A 100 2.11 -12.84 -0.59
CA GLN A 100 2.90 -13.78 0.22
C GLN A 100 2.06 -14.49 1.29
N GLU A 101 1.01 -13.85 1.79
CA GLU A 101 0.08 -14.44 2.75
C GLU A 101 -0.85 -15.50 2.13
N LEU A 102 -0.90 -15.59 0.77
CA LEU A 102 -1.74 -16.57 0.09
C LEU A 102 -1.22 -17.99 0.26
N ASP A 103 -1.98 -18.82 0.96
CA ASP A 103 -1.75 -20.27 0.95
C ASP A 103 -2.51 -20.95 -0.20
N LEU A 104 -1.83 -21.04 -1.35
CA LEU A 104 -2.38 -21.66 -2.57
C LEU A 104 -1.92 -23.14 -2.74
N LYS A 105 -1.20 -23.70 -1.76
CA LYS A 105 -0.60 -25.04 -1.91
C LYS A 105 -1.64 -26.14 -1.91
N HIS A 106 -2.73 -25.97 -1.18
CA HIS A 106 -3.83 -26.93 -1.06
C HIS A 106 -4.86 -26.83 -2.20
N LEU A 107 -4.83 -25.75 -3.00
CA LEU A 107 -5.72 -25.58 -4.15
C LEU A 107 -5.18 -26.33 -5.38
N SER A 108 -6.07 -26.77 -6.27
CA SER A 108 -5.67 -27.23 -7.59
C SER A 108 -4.93 -26.11 -8.36
N PRO A 109 -4.07 -26.43 -9.34
CA PRO A 109 -3.35 -25.40 -10.12
C PRO A 109 -4.28 -24.41 -10.81
N VAL A 110 -5.44 -24.86 -11.26
CA VAL A 110 -6.47 -24.02 -11.91
C VAL A 110 -7.08 -23.06 -10.90
N GLU A 111 -7.48 -23.55 -9.73
CA GLU A 111 -8.04 -22.72 -8.65
C GLU A 111 -7.02 -21.74 -8.08
N ALA A 112 -5.76 -22.18 -7.91
CA ALA A 112 -4.68 -21.34 -7.44
C ALA A 112 -4.43 -20.15 -8.40
N MET A 113 -4.41 -20.41 -9.71
CA MET A 113 -4.24 -19.36 -10.73
C MET A 113 -5.45 -18.41 -10.76
N ARG A 114 -6.67 -18.95 -10.63
CA ARG A 114 -7.90 -18.15 -10.51
C ARG A 114 -7.87 -17.24 -9.29
N THR A 115 -7.56 -17.79 -8.12
CA THR A 115 -7.48 -17.04 -6.85
C THR A 115 -6.46 -15.91 -6.94
N LEU A 116 -5.31 -16.15 -7.55
CA LEU A 116 -4.29 -15.12 -7.73
C LEU A 116 -4.78 -14.00 -8.66
N ALA A 117 -5.47 -14.34 -9.76
CA ALA A 117 -6.04 -13.35 -10.66
C ALA A 117 -7.14 -12.52 -10.00
N GLU A 118 -7.99 -13.14 -9.20
CA GLU A 118 -9.03 -12.47 -8.40
C GLU A 118 -8.43 -11.50 -7.38
N LEU A 119 -7.38 -11.93 -6.68
CA LEU A 119 -6.66 -11.07 -5.73
C LEU A 119 -6.05 -9.85 -6.42
N THR A 120 -5.36 -10.06 -7.56
CA THR A 120 -4.76 -8.97 -8.34
C THR A 120 -5.83 -7.98 -8.80
N PHE A 121 -6.98 -8.49 -9.27
CA PHE A 121 -8.11 -7.67 -9.66
C PHE A 121 -8.63 -6.84 -8.49
N ASP A 122 -8.91 -7.49 -7.35
CA ASP A 122 -9.48 -6.84 -6.17
C ASP A 122 -8.52 -5.81 -5.58
N TYR A 123 -7.21 -6.09 -5.60
CA TYR A 123 -6.20 -5.14 -5.13
C TYR A 123 -6.16 -3.88 -6.01
N HIS A 124 -6.03 -4.05 -7.33
CA HIS A 124 -6.00 -2.92 -8.26
C HIS A 124 -7.27 -2.07 -8.18
N ASP A 125 -8.42 -2.70 -8.00
CA ASP A 125 -9.71 -2.02 -7.87
C ASP A 125 -9.83 -1.21 -6.57
N LYS A 126 -9.29 -1.72 -5.47
CA LYS A 126 -9.32 -1.07 -4.15
C LYS A 126 -8.23 0.00 -3.98
N HIS A 127 -7.17 -0.06 -4.79
CA HIS A 127 -5.99 0.81 -4.69
C HIS A 127 -5.74 1.56 -6.01
N PRO A 128 -6.65 2.46 -6.44
CA PRO A 128 -6.47 3.23 -7.67
C PRO A 128 -5.28 4.18 -7.61
N GLU A 129 -4.84 4.57 -6.41
CA GLU A 129 -3.61 5.34 -6.19
C GLU A 129 -2.36 4.56 -6.63
N PHE A 130 -2.28 3.25 -6.36
CA PHE A 130 -1.21 2.39 -6.86
C PHE A 130 -1.14 2.41 -8.39
N ILE A 131 -2.29 2.27 -9.05
CA ILE A 131 -2.36 2.28 -10.52
C ILE A 131 -1.91 3.62 -11.10
N ARG A 132 -2.26 4.74 -10.45
CA ARG A 132 -1.83 6.08 -10.88
C ARG A 132 -0.33 6.30 -10.72
N LEU A 133 0.25 5.83 -9.60
CA LEU A 133 1.70 5.89 -9.36
C LEU A 133 2.46 5.07 -10.42
N VAL A 134 2.01 3.85 -10.71
CA VAL A 134 2.62 3.00 -11.74
C VAL A 134 2.48 3.65 -13.13
N ALA A 135 1.33 4.26 -13.43
CA ALA A 135 1.12 4.96 -14.70
C ALA A 135 2.07 6.17 -14.84
N ASP A 136 2.24 6.95 -13.78
CA ASP A 136 3.16 8.10 -13.75
C ASP A 136 4.61 7.67 -13.99
N GLU A 137 5.06 6.59 -13.32
CA GLU A 137 6.39 6.02 -13.54
C GLU A 137 6.59 5.54 -14.99
N ASN A 138 5.58 4.91 -15.59
CA ASN A 138 5.69 4.47 -16.99
C ASN A 138 5.79 5.65 -17.96
N VAL A 139 5.11 6.76 -17.71
CA VAL A 139 5.26 8.01 -18.48
C VAL A 139 6.69 8.56 -18.37
N HIS A 140 7.33 8.40 -17.23
CA HIS A 140 8.71 8.84 -16.97
C HIS A 140 9.76 7.74 -17.19
N ASN A 141 9.45 6.66 -17.94
CA ASN A 141 10.35 5.56 -18.27
C ASN A 141 10.95 4.84 -17.06
N ALA A 142 10.21 4.77 -15.97
CA ALA A 142 10.61 4.12 -14.70
C ALA A 142 11.91 4.71 -14.11
N GLU A 143 12.10 6.01 -14.22
CA GLU A 143 13.30 6.72 -13.79
C GLU A 143 13.60 6.49 -12.30
N HIS A 144 12.57 6.59 -11.44
CA HIS A 144 12.73 6.42 -10.00
C HIS A 144 12.74 4.95 -9.55
N VAL A 145 12.09 4.06 -10.29
CA VAL A 145 12.07 2.61 -9.98
C VAL A 145 13.39 1.96 -10.34
N ARG A 146 14.05 2.42 -11.41
CA ARG A 146 15.27 1.80 -11.95
C ARG A 146 16.41 1.77 -10.95
N ASP A 147 16.54 2.82 -10.16
CA ASP A 147 17.65 3.01 -9.24
C ASP A 147 17.36 2.48 -7.82
N SER A 148 16.17 1.93 -7.57
CA SER A 148 15.79 1.30 -6.30
C SER A 148 16.13 -0.19 -6.30
N GLU A 149 17.18 -0.59 -5.58
CA GLU A 149 17.54 -1.99 -5.35
C GLU A 149 16.40 -2.74 -4.63
N GLN A 150 15.68 -2.05 -3.75
CA GLN A 150 14.58 -2.63 -2.98
C GLN A 150 13.41 -3.02 -3.90
N LEU A 151 13.03 -2.17 -4.86
CA LEU A 151 11.98 -2.47 -5.84
C LEU A 151 12.36 -3.63 -6.76
N GLY A 152 13.63 -3.74 -7.15
CA GLY A 152 14.13 -4.88 -7.92
C GLY A 152 13.92 -6.23 -7.21
N GLY A 153 14.16 -6.28 -5.89
CA GLY A 153 13.99 -7.47 -5.05
C GLY A 153 12.54 -7.85 -4.76
N LEU A 154 11.62 -6.88 -4.71
CA LEU A 154 10.21 -7.10 -4.35
C LEU A 154 9.43 -7.98 -5.34
N ASN A 155 9.87 -8.07 -6.59
CA ASN A 155 9.12 -8.80 -7.63
C ASN A 155 9.46 -10.29 -7.73
N SER A 156 10.55 -10.75 -7.12
CA SER A 156 10.95 -12.17 -7.18
C SER A 156 9.94 -13.14 -6.54
N PRO A 157 9.31 -12.86 -5.39
CA PRO A 157 8.40 -13.78 -4.74
C PRO A 157 7.15 -14.11 -5.57
N ILE A 158 6.54 -13.13 -6.24
CA ILE A 158 5.33 -13.37 -7.05
C ILE A 158 5.63 -14.23 -8.27
N LEU A 159 6.78 -14.03 -8.91
CA LEU A 159 7.19 -14.87 -10.03
C LEU A 159 7.45 -16.32 -9.57
N GLY A 160 8.04 -16.50 -8.39
CA GLY A 160 8.20 -17.80 -7.75
C GLY A 160 6.86 -18.49 -7.47
N LEU A 161 5.87 -17.75 -6.96
CA LEU A 161 4.52 -18.26 -6.70
C LEU A 161 3.86 -18.71 -8.01
N ILE A 162 3.85 -17.90 -9.04
CA ILE A 162 3.29 -18.23 -10.37
C ILE A 162 4.02 -19.45 -10.95
N GLN A 163 5.36 -19.48 -10.88
CA GLN A 163 6.14 -20.62 -11.39
C GLN A 163 5.78 -21.94 -10.69
N ASN A 164 5.55 -21.91 -9.38
CA ASN A 164 5.11 -23.07 -8.62
C ASN A 164 3.73 -23.57 -9.07
N ILE A 165 2.78 -22.65 -9.31
CA ILE A 165 1.46 -23.00 -9.83
C ILE A 165 1.58 -23.63 -11.22
N LEU A 166 2.36 -23.03 -12.12
CA LEU A 166 2.62 -23.54 -13.46
C LEU A 166 3.24 -24.94 -13.42
N ASN A 167 4.27 -25.14 -12.60
CA ASN A 167 4.95 -26.46 -12.48
C ASN A 167 4.01 -27.55 -11.98
N ARG A 168 3.14 -27.23 -11.02
CA ARG A 168 2.10 -28.16 -10.56
C ARG A 168 1.12 -28.50 -11.69
N GLY A 169 0.63 -27.46 -12.41
CA GLY A 169 -0.29 -27.67 -13.53
C GLY A 169 0.30 -28.50 -14.67
N TYR A 170 1.60 -28.35 -14.95
CA TYR A 170 2.30 -29.18 -15.94
C TYR A 170 2.49 -30.61 -15.48
N ARG A 171 2.85 -30.82 -14.22
CA ARG A 171 3.01 -32.16 -13.64
C ARG A 171 1.68 -32.91 -13.59
N ASP A 172 0.61 -32.21 -13.21
CA ASP A 172 -0.73 -32.80 -13.07
C ASP A 172 -1.46 -32.93 -14.43
N GLY A 173 -0.81 -32.49 -15.53
CA GLY A 173 -1.34 -32.59 -16.90
C GLY A 173 -2.54 -31.69 -17.19
N VAL A 174 -2.79 -30.66 -16.34
CA VAL A 174 -3.92 -29.74 -16.51
C VAL A 174 -3.56 -28.46 -17.26
N PHE A 175 -2.27 -28.12 -17.32
CA PHE A 175 -1.77 -27.00 -18.14
C PHE A 175 -0.96 -27.54 -19.31
N HIS A 176 -1.34 -27.15 -20.52
CA HIS A 176 -0.73 -27.63 -21.77
C HIS A 176 0.18 -26.61 -22.41
N ARG A 177 -0.03 -25.31 -22.17
CA ARG A 177 0.77 -24.23 -22.72
C ARG A 177 1.97 -23.94 -21.83
N ARG A 178 3.20 -24.10 -22.41
CA ARG A 178 4.45 -23.78 -21.71
C ARG A 178 4.74 -22.30 -21.81
N VAL A 179 4.75 -21.61 -20.67
CA VAL A 179 4.96 -20.15 -20.57
C VAL A 179 5.86 -19.83 -19.38
N LYS A 180 6.47 -18.64 -19.42
CA LYS A 180 7.25 -18.11 -18.30
C LYS A 180 6.31 -17.46 -17.27
N ALA A 181 6.68 -17.51 -16.00
CA ALA A 181 5.92 -16.86 -14.93
C ALA A 181 5.74 -15.36 -15.16
N ILE A 182 6.76 -14.67 -15.70
CA ILE A 182 6.69 -13.25 -16.02
C ILE A 182 5.64 -12.94 -17.11
N GLU A 183 5.44 -13.81 -18.08
CA GLU A 183 4.45 -13.62 -19.14
C GLU A 183 3.03 -13.69 -18.55
N VAL A 184 2.79 -14.67 -17.65
CA VAL A 184 1.51 -14.77 -16.93
C VAL A 184 1.26 -13.57 -16.03
N HIS A 185 2.28 -13.16 -15.27
CA HIS A 185 2.19 -11.98 -14.41
C HIS A 185 1.87 -10.72 -15.22
N THR A 186 2.55 -10.52 -16.35
CA THR A 186 2.35 -9.35 -17.21
C THR A 186 0.93 -9.31 -17.78
N LEU A 187 0.41 -10.44 -18.29
CA LEU A 187 -0.95 -10.52 -18.80
C LEU A 187 -2.00 -10.24 -17.72
N MET A 188 -1.84 -10.88 -16.56
CA MET A 188 -2.74 -10.67 -15.41
C MET A 188 -2.76 -9.21 -14.97
N SER A 189 -1.58 -8.64 -14.79
CA SER A 189 -1.43 -7.23 -14.39
C SER A 189 -1.98 -6.29 -15.44
N ALA A 190 -1.74 -6.54 -16.73
CA ALA A 190 -2.22 -5.70 -17.83
C ALA A 190 -3.76 -5.60 -17.84
N LEU A 191 -4.45 -6.73 -17.69
CA LEU A 191 -5.92 -6.76 -17.67
C LEU A 191 -6.50 -6.00 -16.47
N CYS A 192 -5.91 -6.22 -15.29
CA CYS A 192 -6.35 -5.56 -14.07
C CYS A 192 -6.00 -4.06 -14.07
N PHE A 193 -4.82 -3.71 -14.55
CA PHE A 193 -4.34 -2.33 -14.67
C PHE A 193 -5.18 -1.52 -15.64
N TYR A 194 -5.38 -2.01 -16.88
CA TYR A 194 -6.15 -1.30 -17.91
C TYR A 194 -7.54 -0.92 -17.43
N ARG A 195 -8.20 -1.81 -16.73
CA ARG A 195 -9.54 -1.59 -16.20
C ARG A 195 -9.62 -0.36 -15.26
N VAL A 196 -8.61 -0.14 -14.43
CA VAL A 196 -8.58 0.97 -13.47
C VAL A 196 -8.03 2.23 -14.12
N SER A 197 -6.91 2.12 -14.86
CA SER A 197 -6.24 3.27 -15.47
C SER A 197 -7.09 3.95 -16.57
N ASN A 198 -7.88 3.17 -17.30
CA ASN A 198 -8.63 3.64 -18.46
C ASN A 198 -10.14 3.79 -18.23
N GLN A 199 -10.64 3.58 -17.00
CA GLN A 199 -12.09 3.61 -16.73
C GLN A 199 -12.77 4.93 -17.12
N ALA A 200 -12.10 6.06 -16.93
CA ALA A 200 -12.66 7.38 -17.26
C ALA A 200 -12.79 7.57 -18.80
N THR A 201 -11.76 7.24 -19.56
CA THR A 201 -11.74 7.36 -21.01
C THR A 201 -12.70 6.36 -21.67
N VAL A 202 -12.75 5.12 -21.18
CA VAL A 202 -13.70 4.11 -21.69
C VAL A 202 -15.14 4.52 -21.41
N LYS A 203 -15.42 5.09 -20.25
CA LYS A 203 -16.75 5.63 -19.94
C LYS A 203 -17.12 6.81 -20.83
N ALA A 204 -16.18 7.73 -21.06
CA ALA A 204 -16.42 8.92 -21.88
C ALA A 204 -16.60 8.58 -23.37
N ILE A 205 -15.82 7.64 -23.92
CA ILE A 205 -15.83 7.31 -25.35
C ILE A 205 -16.92 6.30 -25.69
N PHE A 206 -17.10 5.27 -24.87
CA PHE A 206 -17.98 4.12 -25.19
C PHE A 206 -19.23 4.05 -24.32
N GLY A 207 -19.43 4.96 -23.35
CA GLY A 207 -20.53 4.90 -22.39
C GLY A 207 -20.47 3.70 -21.44
N TYR A 208 -19.36 2.96 -21.43
CA TYR A 208 -19.20 1.73 -20.67
C TYR A 208 -18.58 1.98 -19.30
N ASP A 209 -19.38 1.85 -18.25
CA ASP A 209 -18.94 2.09 -16.87
C ASP A 209 -18.31 0.83 -16.25
N MET A 210 -16.97 0.80 -16.25
CA MET A 210 -16.19 -0.28 -15.65
C MET A 210 -16.19 -0.25 -14.12
N SER A 211 -16.63 0.85 -13.49
CA SER A 211 -16.71 0.99 -12.02
C SER A 211 -18.04 0.50 -11.44
N SER A 212 -19.07 0.30 -12.29
CA SER A 212 -20.38 -0.17 -11.81
C SER A 212 -20.26 -1.57 -11.16
N PRO A 213 -21.01 -1.84 -10.07
CA PRO A 213 -20.92 -3.13 -9.35
C PRO A 213 -21.17 -4.35 -10.24
N THR A 214 -22.08 -4.24 -11.19
CA THR A 214 -22.41 -5.33 -12.12
C THR A 214 -21.28 -5.59 -13.09
N THR A 215 -20.71 -4.55 -13.72
CA THR A 215 -19.58 -4.66 -14.63
C THR A 215 -18.34 -5.19 -13.93
N ARG A 216 -18.06 -4.65 -12.72
CA ARG A 216 -16.95 -5.08 -11.88
C ARG A 216 -17.01 -6.58 -11.59
N ARG A 217 -18.15 -7.10 -11.12
CA ARG A 217 -18.33 -8.53 -10.84
C ARG A 217 -18.09 -9.37 -12.09
N ARG A 218 -18.65 -8.98 -13.24
CA ARG A 218 -18.46 -9.69 -14.50
C ARG A 218 -17.01 -9.70 -14.96
N GLN A 219 -16.33 -8.57 -14.90
CA GLN A 219 -14.93 -8.47 -15.31
C GLN A 219 -13.99 -9.25 -14.38
N ARG A 220 -14.29 -9.26 -13.07
CA ARG A 220 -13.53 -10.06 -12.10
C ARG A 220 -13.55 -11.55 -12.45
N LEU A 221 -14.72 -12.10 -12.71
CA LEU A 221 -14.89 -13.49 -13.12
C LEU A 221 -14.21 -13.77 -14.46
N PHE A 222 -14.42 -12.89 -15.43
CA PHE A 222 -13.85 -13.03 -16.76
C PHE A 222 -12.31 -13.08 -16.72
N ILE A 223 -11.68 -12.15 -16.00
CA ILE A 223 -10.21 -12.10 -15.87
C ILE A 223 -9.70 -13.31 -15.10
N ALA A 224 -10.38 -13.72 -14.04
CA ALA A 224 -10.02 -14.87 -13.23
C ALA A 224 -10.06 -16.20 -14.01
N GLU A 225 -10.95 -16.31 -14.99
CA GLU A 225 -11.10 -17.52 -15.81
C GLU A 225 -10.23 -17.54 -17.07
N MET A 226 -9.91 -16.38 -17.62
CA MET A 226 -9.25 -16.27 -18.93
C MET A 226 -7.85 -16.92 -18.93
N ILE A 227 -7.02 -16.63 -17.93
CA ILE A 227 -5.64 -17.14 -17.87
C ILE A 227 -5.61 -18.65 -17.66
N PRO A 228 -6.29 -19.23 -16.63
CA PRO A 228 -6.28 -20.67 -16.47
C PRO A 228 -6.93 -21.42 -17.65
N SER A 229 -8.01 -20.90 -18.24
CA SER A 229 -8.62 -21.50 -19.42
C SER A 229 -7.66 -21.54 -20.61
N TRP A 230 -6.91 -20.47 -20.84
CA TRP A 230 -5.91 -20.43 -21.89
C TRP A 230 -4.75 -21.40 -21.63
N LEU A 231 -4.31 -21.56 -20.39
CA LEU A 231 -3.28 -22.53 -20.01
C LEU A 231 -3.72 -23.99 -20.20
N GLN A 232 -5.02 -24.25 -20.04
CA GLN A 232 -5.64 -25.58 -20.20
C GLN A 232 -5.90 -25.95 -21.68
N ASP A 233 -5.91 -24.98 -22.59
CA ASP A 233 -6.16 -25.23 -24.00
C ASP A 233 -5.04 -26.09 -24.61
N PRO A 234 -5.36 -27.29 -25.12
CA PRO A 234 -4.37 -28.20 -25.67
C PRO A 234 -3.86 -27.78 -27.07
N HIS A 235 -4.47 -26.77 -27.69
CA HIS A 235 -4.03 -26.31 -29.01
C HIS A 235 -2.74 -25.50 -28.86
N PRO A 236 -1.57 -26.05 -29.24
CA PRO A 236 -0.37 -25.24 -29.30
C PRO A 236 -0.62 -24.16 -30.34
N GLY A 237 -0.61 -22.90 -29.90
CA GLY A 237 -0.57 -21.80 -30.85
C GLY A 237 0.48 -22.12 -31.90
N ARG A 238 0.16 -21.97 -33.20
CA ARG A 238 1.09 -22.22 -34.29
C ARG A 238 2.44 -21.60 -33.90
N ALA A 239 3.43 -22.47 -33.68
CA ALA A 239 4.80 -22.03 -33.55
C ALA A 239 5.10 -21.27 -34.84
N THR A 240 5.12 -19.94 -34.75
CA THR A 240 5.67 -19.12 -35.82
C THR A 240 7.12 -19.56 -35.97
N LYS A 241 7.40 -20.20 -37.11
CA LYS A 241 8.75 -20.52 -37.58
C LYS A 241 9.58 -19.27 -37.67
#